data_342f6b3ec1fc7234bede6ca2f45c1210
#
_entry.id   342f6b3ec1fc7234bede6ca2f45c1210
#
_cell.length_a   1.000
_cell.length_b   1.000
_cell.length_c   1.000
_cell.angle_alpha   90.00
_cell.angle_beta   90.00
_cell.angle_gamma   90.00
#
_symmetry.space_group_name_H-M   'P 1'
#
loop_
_entity.id
_entity.type
_entity.pdbx_description
1 polymer ?
#
loop_
_entity_poly.entity_id
_entity_poly.type
_entity_poly.pdbx_seq_one_letter_code
_entity_poly.pdbx_strand_id
1 'polypeptide(L)'
;ADRILDAGYKPLFPDLRGADWVMDDHYQPAPDACRFENWEFPYSLILGLGSAARYAHELDVEEIRQRAWGLADKTRNALSELKGMSVIDLGAQKSAIVTATFSEKDATTISKSLRKLDINTSVCTRYSAVIDFDHRKIESALRISPHYYNTEEEIEELVSSLAQLLNQP
;
A
#
# COMPACT_ATOMS: atom_id res chain seq x y z
N ALA A 1 13.22 -3.43 -18.13
CA ALA A 1 14.65 -3.32 -17.83
C ALA A 1 15.43 -2.85 -19.05
N ASP A 2 15.29 -3.49 -20.20
CA ASP A 2 16.08 -3.28 -21.41
C ASP A 2 16.10 -1.80 -21.86
N ARG A 3 14.95 -1.13 -21.88
CA ARG A 3 14.86 0.29 -22.24
C ARG A 3 15.80 1.19 -21.41
N ILE A 4 16.00 0.89 -20.14
CA ILE A 4 16.89 1.69 -19.25
C ILE A 4 18.35 1.35 -19.54
N LEU A 5 18.64 0.09 -19.77
CA LEU A 5 19.98 -0.40 -20.10
C LEU A 5 20.41 0.12 -21.48
N ASP A 6 19.56 0.01 -22.48
CA ASP A 6 19.80 0.47 -23.87
C ASP A 6 19.97 2.00 -23.93
N ALA A 7 19.23 2.75 -23.10
CA ALA A 7 19.39 4.19 -22.97
C ALA A 7 20.71 4.61 -22.27
N GLY A 8 21.51 3.67 -21.81
CA GLY A 8 22.80 3.92 -21.20
C GLY A 8 22.76 4.54 -19.80
N TYR A 9 21.61 4.46 -19.10
CA TYR A 9 21.51 4.96 -17.73
C TYR A 9 22.50 4.24 -16.80
N LYS A 10 23.07 5.00 -15.88
CA LYS A 10 24.04 4.54 -14.89
C LYS A 10 23.58 4.98 -13.51
N PRO A 11 23.89 4.23 -12.44
CA PRO A 11 23.67 4.71 -11.07
C PRO A 11 24.59 5.92 -10.81
N LEU A 12 24.20 6.76 -9.86
CA LEU A 12 25.01 7.91 -9.44
C LEU A 12 26.36 7.46 -8.87
N PHE A 13 26.32 6.37 -8.12
CA PHE A 13 27.52 5.72 -7.57
C PHE A 13 27.51 4.25 -7.98
N PRO A 14 28.41 3.82 -8.91
CA PRO A 14 28.58 2.41 -9.20
C PRO A 14 29.26 1.69 -8.03
N ASP A 15 28.82 0.46 -7.77
CA ASP A 15 29.45 -0.43 -6.79
C ASP A 15 30.14 -1.60 -7.52
N LEU A 16 30.90 -2.39 -6.79
CA LEU A 16 31.70 -3.51 -7.31
C LEU A 16 30.91 -4.54 -8.13
N ARG A 17 29.61 -4.67 -7.88
CA ARG A 17 28.71 -5.54 -8.65
C ARG A 17 28.20 -4.86 -9.92
N GLY A 18 28.15 -3.54 -9.90
CA GLY A 18 27.54 -2.72 -10.96
C GLY A 18 28.49 -2.36 -12.09
N ALA A 19 29.80 -2.50 -11.89
CA ALA A 19 30.81 -2.12 -12.90
C ALA A 19 32.16 -2.80 -12.64
N ASP A 20 32.90 -3.03 -13.69
CA ASP A 20 34.28 -3.47 -13.64
C ASP A 20 35.20 -2.24 -13.71
N TRP A 21 36.14 -2.12 -12.79
CA TRP A 21 37.16 -1.11 -12.85
C TRP A 21 38.32 -1.57 -13.75
N VAL A 22 38.40 -1.00 -14.94
CA VAL A 22 39.30 -1.48 -16.01
C VAL A 22 40.60 -0.71 -16.13
N MET A 23 40.64 0.56 -15.70
CA MET A 23 41.83 1.43 -15.65
C MET A 23 41.65 2.51 -14.57
N ASP A 24 42.72 3.27 -14.24
CA ASP A 24 42.73 4.25 -13.15
C ASP A 24 41.51 5.17 -13.11
N ASP A 25 41.11 5.74 -14.24
CA ASP A 25 39.95 6.65 -14.36
C ASP A 25 38.83 6.09 -15.21
N HIS A 26 38.77 4.75 -15.39
CA HIS A 26 37.80 4.15 -16.27
C HIS A 26 37.16 2.89 -15.68
N TYR A 27 35.87 2.84 -15.71
CA TYR A 27 35.07 1.65 -15.36
C TYR A 27 34.08 1.30 -16.46
N GLN A 28 33.79 0.04 -16.61
CA GLN A 28 32.81 -0.49 -17.54
C GLN A 28 31.57 -0.94 -16.77
N PRO A 29 30.40 -0.29 -16.94
CA PRO A 29 29.16 -0.72 -16.31
C PRO A 29 28.74 -2.11 -16.74
N ALA A 30 28.19 -2.89 -15.81
CA ALA A 30 27.58 -4.19 -16.13
C ALA A 30 26.54 -4.06 -17.25
N PRO A 31 26.47 -5.03 -18.17
CA PRO A 31 25.56 -4.95 -19.32
C PRO A 31 24.08 -5.17 -18.98
N ASP A 32 23.79 -5.59 -17.77
CA ASP A 32 22.47 -5.97 -17.28
C ASP A 32 22.05 -5.18 -16.03
N ALA A 33 21.00 -5.64 -15.35
CA ALA A 33 20.45 -4.99 -14.15
C ALA A 33 21.43 -4.96 -12.97
N CYS A 34 22.47 -5.80 -12.95
CA CYS A 34 23.52 -5.76 -11.95
C CYS A 34 24.23 -4.38 -11.89
N ARG A 35 24.14 -3.59 -12.98
CA ARG A 35 24.58 -2.20 -13.02
C ARG A 35 24.06 -1.33 -11.88
N PHE A 36 22.89 -1.68 -11.34
CA PHE A 36 22.19 -0.95 -10.28
C PHE A 36 22.21 -1.68 -8.94
N GLU A 37 22.96 -2.77 -8.82
CA GLU A 37 23.09 -3.53 -7.58
C GLU A 37 24.30 -3.07 -6.76
N ASN A 38 24.19 -3.23 -5.45
CA ASN A 38 25.29 -3.04 -4.53
C ASN A 38 25.93 -4.39 -4.18
N TRP A 39 27.21 -4.39 -3.85
CA TRP A 39 27.92 -5.57 -3.38
C TRP A 39 27.37 -6.07 -2.05
N GLU A 40 27.26 -5.15 -1.09
CA GLU A 40 26.71 -5.42 0.22
C GLU A 40 25.20 -5.23 0.21
N PHE A 41 24.47 -6.23 0.67
CA PHE A 41 23.01 -6.15 0.85
C PHE A 41 22.57 -6.95 2.09
N PRO A 42 21.38 -6.72 2.62
CA PRO A 42 20.92 -7.34 3.87
C PRO A 42 20.50 -8.80 3.65
N TYR A 43 21.44 -9.73 3.64
CA TYR A 43 21.22 -11.16 3.38
C TYR A 43 20.12 -11.78 4.24
N SER A 44 20.10 -11.44 5.54
CA SER A 44 19.07 -11.93 6.46
C SER A 44 17.65 -11.49 6.08
N LEU A 45 17.49 -10.26 5.57
CA LEU A 45 16.21 -9.76 5.08
C LEU A 45 15.78 -10.48 3.80
N ILE A 46 16.72 -10.79 2.90
CA ILE A 46 16.43 -11.56 1.68
C ILE A 46 15.99 -12.99 2.03
N LEU A 47 16.68 -13.63 2.97
CA LEU A 47 16.28 -14.96 3.46
C LEU A 47 14.93 -14.94 4.16
N GLY A 48 14.67 -13.89 4.96
CA GLY A 48 13.38 -13.65 5.60
C GLY A 48 12.25 -13.44 4.58
N LEU A 49 12.50 -12.64 3.52
CA LEU A 49 11.56 -12.46 2.42
C LEU A 49 11.27 -13.80 1.71
N GLY A 50 12.30 -14.63 1.46
CA GLY A 50 12.14 -15.95 0.88
C GLY A 50 11.26 -16.86 1.74
N SER A 51 11.39 -16.80 3.07
CA SER A 51 10.54 -17.54 3.99
C SER A 51 9.09 -17.04 3.97
N ALA A 52 8.88 -15.73 3.97
CA ALA A 52 7.56 -15.13 3.87
C ALA A 52 6.87 -15.46 2.53
N ALA A 53 7.62 -15.47 1.42
CA ALA A 53 7.11 -15.84 0.12
C ALA A 53 6.67 -17.32 0.06
N ARG A 54 7.45 -18.24 0.65
CA ARG A 54 7.05 -19.65 0.77
C ARG A 54 5.78 -19.80 1.59
N TYR A 55 5.69 -19.15 2.74
CA TYR A 55 4.50 -19.16 3.57
C TYR A 55 3.25 -18.66 2.81
N ALA A 56 3.36 -17.56 2.08
CA ALA A 56 2.25 -17.07 1.25
C ALA A 56 1.87 -18.05 0.14
N HIS A 57 2.85 -18.73 -0.47
CA HIS A 57 2.60 -19.73 -1.49
C HIS A 57 1.92 -21.00 -0.93
N GLU A 58 2.28 -21.42 0.28
CA GLU A 58 1.65 -22.55 0.97
C GLU A 58 0.18 -22.28 1.34
N LEU A 59 -0.17 -21.01 1.60
CA LEU A 59 -1.55 -20.57 1.84
C LEU A 59 -2.38 -20.40 0.55
N ASP A 60 -1.77 -20.47 -0.60
CA ASP A 60 -2.28 -20.11 -1.92
C ASP A 60 -2.56 -18.60 -2.08
N VAL A 61 -1.74 -17.95 -2.89
CA VAL A 61 -1.82 -16.49 -3.14
C VAL A 61 -3.18 -16.11 -3.76
N GLU A 62 -3.78 -16.99 -4.55
CA GLU A 62 -5.08 -16.75 -5.18
C GLU A 62 -6.22 -16.80 -4.14
N GLU A 63 -6.18 -17.75 -3.22
CA GLU A 63 -7.14 -17.82 -2.10
C GLU A 63 -7.00 -16.59 -1.20
N ILE A 64 -5.76 -16.18 -0.88
CA ILE A 64 -5.48 -14.93 -0.14
C ILE A 64 -6.10 -13.73 -0.87
N ARG A 65 -5.91 -13.64 -2.18
CA ARG A 65 -6.44 -12.55 -3.00
C ARG A 65 -7.96 -12.53 -2.97
N GLN A 66 -8.60 -13.67 -3.24
CA GLN A 66 -10.07 -13.77 -3.28
C GLN A 66 -10.69 -13.38 -1.94
N ARG A 67 -10.13 -13.88 -0.85
CA ARG A 67 -10.63 -13.56 0.49
C ARG A 67 -10.46 -12.07 0.83
N ALA A 68 -9.26 -11.53 0.65
CA ALA A 68 -8.96 -10.13 0.99
C ALA A 68 -9.76 -9.14 0.11
N TRP A 69 -9.88 -9.42 -1.18
CA TRP A 69 -10.66 -8.57 -2.08
C TRP A 69 -12.15 -8.66 -1.79
N GLY A 70 -12.67 -9.86 -1.49
CA GLY A 70 -14.07 -10.05 -1.11
C GLY A 70 -14.43 -9.25 0.15
N LEU A 71 -13.59 -9.26 1.17
CA LEU A 71 -13.76 -8.42 2.37
C LEU A 71 -13.72 -6.93 2.06
N ALA A 72 -12.78 -6.51 1.21
CA ALA A 72 -12.68 -5.11 0.79
C ALA A 72 -13.91 -4.65 -0.02
N ASP A 73 -14.45 -5.49 -0.88
CA ASP A 73 -15.65 -5.17 -1.65
C ASP A 73 -16.88 -5.07 -0.74
N LYS A 74 -17.04 -5.98 0.23
CA LYS A 74 -18.05 -5.85 1.27
C LYS A 74 -17.90 -4.54 2.05
N THR A 75 -16.68 -4.21 2.45
CA THR A 75 -16.36 -2.94 3.12
C THR A 75 -16.78 -1.74 2.27
N ARG A 76 -16.39 -1.68 0.98
CA ARG A 76 -16.74 -0.58 0.08
C ARG A 76 -18.25 -0.40 -0.03
N ASN A 77 -18.97 -1.50 -0.26
CA ASN A 77 -20.42 -1.48 -0.41
C ASN A 77 -21.09 -0.94 0.87
N ALA A 78 -20.72 -1.48 2.04
CA ALA A 78 -21.29 -1.04 3.31
C ALA A 78 -20.98 0.43 3.62
N LEU A 79 -19.75 0.89 3.35
CA LEU A 79 -19.37 2.29 3.57
C LEU A 79 -20.08 3.25 2.60
N SER A 80 -20.38 2.82 1.39
CA SER A 80 -21.09 3.64 0.40
C SER A 80 -22.54 3.95 0.81
N GLU A 81 -23.12 3.18 1.73
CA GLU A 81 -24.46 3.41 2.28
C GLU A 81 -24.46 4.41 3.46
N LEU A 82 -23.30 4.73 4.02
CA LEU A 82 -23.17 5.64 5.14
C LEU A 82 -23.25 7.11 4.69
N LYS A 83 -24.21 7.85 5.23
CA LYS A 83 -24.32 9.30 4.98
C LYS A 83 -23.12 10.04 5.57
N GLY A 84 -22.62 11.03 4.84
CA GLY A 84 -21.48 11.84 5.27
C GLY A 84 -20.12 11.19 5.01
N MET A 85 -20.08 10.07 4.30
CA MET A 85 -18.86 9.35 3.91
C MET A 85 -18.87 9.06 2.41
N SER A 86 -17.69 9.05 1.79
CA SER A 86 -17.54 8.73 0.37
C SER A 86 -16.32 7.85 0.16
N VAL A 87 -16.51 6.67 -0.45
CA VAL A 87 -15.42 5.80 -0.90
C VAL A 87 -14.78 6.44 -2.13
N ILE A 88 -13.47 6.58 -2.10
CA ILE A 88 -12.72 7.36 -3.11
C ILE A 88 -11.78 6.52 -3.97
N ASP A 89 -11.81 5.21 -3.84
CA ASP A 89 -10.97 4.29 -4.61
C ASP A 89 -11.23 4.40 -6.11
N LEU A 90 -10.15 4.49 -6.89
CA LEU A 90 -10.18 4.61 -8.35
C LEU A 90 -9.84 3.28 -9.02
N GLY A 91 -10.17 3.21 -10.32
CA GLY A 91 -9.83 2.08 -11.17
C GLY A 91 -10.92 1.01 -11.28
N ALA A 92 -10.87 0.27 -12.38
CA ALA A 92 -11.77 -0.85 -12.65
C ALA A 92 -11.45 -2.06 -11.76
N GLN A 93 -10.17 -2.31 -11.53
CA GLN A 93 -9.68 -3.32 -10.60
C GLN A 93 -9.22 -2.64 -9.29
N LYS A 94 -9.75 -3.07 -8.17
CA LYS A 94 -9.46 -2.50 -6.84
C LYS A 94 -8.75 -3.52 -5.97
N SER A 95 -7.82 -3.05 -5.17
CA SER A 95 -7.10 -3.88 -4.20
C SER A 95 -7.89 -4.09 -2.91
N ALA A 96 -7.29 -4.79 -1.95
CA ALA A 96 -7.83 -4.90 -0.59
C ALA A 96 -7.59 -3.65 0.28
N ILE A 97 -7.29 -2.50 -0.32
CA ILE A 97 -7.19 -1.22 0.38
C ILE A 97 -8.41 -0.40 0.02
N VAL A 98 -9.15 0.06 1.03
CA VAL A 98 -10.33 0.91 0.89
C VAL A 98 -10.00 2.28 1.46
N THR A 99 -10.25 3.32 0.68
CA THR A 99 -10.05 4.72 1.11
C THR A 99 -11.35 5.49 1.07
N ALA A 100 -11.59 6.29 2.10
CA ALA A 100 -12.82 7.06 2.21
C ALA A 100 -12.58 8.43 2.84
N THR A 101 -13.37 9.41 2.38
CA THR A 101 -13.40 10.78 2.91
C THR A 101 -14.71 11.04 3.65
N PHE A 102 -14.74 12.13 4.43
CA PHE A 102 -15.89 12.55 5.23
C PHE A 102 -16.30 13.98 4.84
N SER A 103 -17.59 14.26 4.87
CA SER A 103 -18.09 15.62 4.53
C SER A 103 -17.88 16.63 5.64
N GLU A 104 -17.98 16.22 6.90
CA GLU A 104 -17.98 17.13 8.05
C GLU A 104 -16.92 16.78 9.09
N LYS A 105 -16.27 15.63 8.97
CA LYS A 105 -15.29 15.16 9.96
C LYS A 105 -13.93 14.93 9.32
N ASP A 106 -12.88 15.13 10.09
CA ASP A 106 -11.51 14.84 9.68
C ASP A 106 -11.19 13.36 9.87
N ALA A 107 -10.53 12.77 8.87
CA ALA A 107 -10.13 11.36 8.88
C ALA A 107 -9.22 11.01 10.07
N THR A 108 -8.41 11.97 10.55
CA THR A 108 -7.53 11.75 11.70
C THR A 108 -8.34 11.60 12.99
N THR A 109 -9.37 12.41 13.16
CA THR A 109 -10.28 12.35 14.30
C THR A 109 -11.06 11.04 14.31
N ILE A 110 -11.58 10.62 13.16
CA ILE A 110 -12.27 9.33 13.01
C ILE A 110 -11.32 8.15 13.32
N SER A 111 -10.12 8.15 12.75
CA SER A 111 -9.13 7.09 13.01
C SER A 111 -8.75 6.99 14.49
N LYS A 112 -8.58 8.14 15.18
CA LYS A 112 -8.32 8.16 16.63
C LYS A 112 -9.50 7.62 17.44
N SER A 113 -10.73 7.89 17.02
CA SER A 113 -11.92 7.39 17.69
C SER A 113 -12.09 5.88 17.50
N LEU A 114 -11.86 5.38 16.28
CA LEU A 114 -11.85 3.95 15.98
C LEU A 114 -10.78 3.20 16.80
N ARG A 115 -9.60 3.78 16.94
CA ARG A 115 -8.53 3.18 17.75
C ARG A 115 -8.89 3.03 19.24
N LYS A 116 -9.73 3.90 19.79
CA LYS A 116 -10.25 3.75 21.16
C LYS A 116 -11.23 2.59 21.30
N LEU A 117 -11.74 2.10 20.18
CA LEU A 117 -12.60 0.92 20.07
C LEU A 117 -11.80 -0.30 19.59
N ASP A 118 -10.46 -0.27 19.67
CA ASP A 118 -9.53 -1.31 19.20
C ASP A 118 -9.60 -1.60 17.70
N ILE A 119 -10.20 -0.71 16.91
CA ILE A 119 -10.26 -0.81 15.45
C ILE A 119 -9.10 -0.02 14.83
N ASN A 120 -8.15 -0.74 14.26
CA ASN A 120 -6.94 -0.17 13.66
C ASN A 120 -7.17 0.24 12.21
N THR A 121 -7.07 1.54 11.97
CA THR A 121 -7.06 2.15 10.64
C THR A 121 -5.90 3.11 10.49
N SER A 122 -5.63 3.58 9.29
CA SER A 122 -4.61 4.61 9.05
C SER A 122 -5.19 5.78 8.28
N VAL A 123 -4.47 6.90 8.29
CA VAL A 123 -4.85 8.13 7.59
C VAL A 123 -3.87 8.36 6.46
N CYS A 124 -4.40 8.54 5.25
CA CYS A 124 -3.67 9.08 4.12
C CYS A 124 -3.87 10.60 4.10
N THR A 125 -2.76 11.32 4.11
CA THR A 125 -2.75 12.77 3.93
C THR A 125 -2.26 13.12 2.54
N ARG A 126 -2.33 14.40 2.16
CA ARG A 126 -1.77 14.89 0.90
C ARG A 126 -0.35 14.39 0.63
N TYR A 127 0.50 14.26 1.64
CA TYR A 127 1.87 13.73 1.48
C TYR A 127 1.94 12.29 0.97
N SER A 128 0.89 11.52 1.16
CA SER A 128 0.81 10.12 0.68
C SER A 128 0.53 10.03 -0.82
N ALA A 129 -0.11 11.05 -1.42
CA ALA A 129 -0.56 11.04 -2.80
C ALA A 129 -0.75 12.47 -3.35
N VAL A 130 0.32 13.28 -3.36
CA VAL A 130 0.29 14.72 -3.67
C VAL A 130 -0.49 15.03 -4.96
N ILE A 131 -0.15 14.38 -6.07
CA ILE A 131 -0.76 14.66 -7.37
C ILE A 131 -2.26 14.33 -7.37
N ASP A 132 -2.66 13.17 -6.87
CA ASP A 132 -4.06 12.73 -6.85
C ASP A 132 -4.90 13.59 -5.89
N PHE A 133 -4.39 13.83 -4.69
CA PHE A 133 -5.11 14.60 -3.67
C PHE A 133 -5.29 16.07 -4.09
N ASP A 134 -4.28 16.68 -4.72
CA ASP A 134 -4.38 18.06 -5.23
C ASP A 134 -5.41 18.16 -6.36
N HIS A 135 -5.39 17.23 -7.33
CA HIS A 135 -6.35 17.20 -8.42
C HIS A 135 -7.79 17.01 -7.92
N ARG A 136 -7.98 16.19 -6.90
CA ARG A 136 -9.30 15.83 -6.36
C ARG A 136 -9.71 16.71 -5.18
N LYS A 137 -8.86 17.63 -4.74
CA LYS A 137 -9.06 18.52 -3.59
C LYS A 137 -9.37 17.74 -2.30
N ILE A 138 -8.61 16.66 -2.06
CA ILE A 138 -8.69 15.82 -0.89
C ILE A 138 -7.59 16.24 0.09
N GLU A 139 -7.94 16.55 1.32
CA GLU A 139 -6.96 16.88 2.37
C GLU A 139 -6.49 15.64 3.11
N SER A 140 -7.43 14.78 3.50
CA SER A 140 -7.17 13.52 4.18
C SER A 140 -8.21 12.46 3.84
N ALA A 141 -7.84 11.18 3.97
CA ALA A 141 -8.72 10.05 3.80
C ALA A 141 -8.42 8.97 4.84
N LEU A 142 -9.45 8.30 5.34
CA LEU A 142 -9.30 7.11 6.15
C LEU A 142 -8.91 5.95 5.23
N ARG A 143 -7.88 5.20 5.61
CA ARG A 143 -7.48 3.96 4.93
C ARG A 143 -7.80 2.75 5.79
N ILE A 144 -8.58 1.86 5.24
CA ILE A 144 -8.99 0.58 5.79
C ILE A 144 -8.34 -0.50 4.93
N SER A 145 -7.69 -1.47 5.56
CA SER A 145 -6.90 -2.49 4.84
C SER A 145 -7.27 -3.88 5.36
N PRO A 146 -8.45 -4.40 5.00
CA PRO A 146 -8.81 -5.77 5.36
C PRO A 146 -7.86 -6.75 4.67
N HIS A 147 -7.54 -7.83 5.37
CA HIS A 147 -6.65 -8.87 4.87
C HIS A 147 -7.31 -10.24 5.01
N TYR A 148 -6.73 -11.29 4.44
CA TYR A 148 -7.32 -12.63 4.43
C TYR A 148 -7.62 -13.20 5.83
N TYR A 149 -6.95 -12.75 6.87
CA TYR A 149 -7.16 -13.18 8.25
C TYR A 149 -8.28 -12.42 8.99
N ASN A 150 -8.79 -11.34 8.41
CA ASN A 150 -9.93 -10.63 9.00
C ASN A 150 -11.23 -11.39 8.80
N THR A 151 -12.18 -11.17 9.70
CA THR A 151 -13.51 -11.76 9.63
C THR A 151 -14.55 -10.78 9.08
N GLU A 152 -15.73 -11.29 8.75
CA GLU A 152 -16.84 -10.45 8.29
C GLU A 152 -17.44 -9.66 9.44
N GLU A 153 -17.46 -10.26 10.64
CA GLU A 153 -17.90 -9.62 11.87
C GLU A 153 -17.05 -8.39 12.21
N GLU A 154 -15.73 -8.45 12.00
CA GLU A 154 -14.84 -7.30 12.18
C GLU A 154 -15.17 -6.16 11.19
N ILE A 155 -15.59 -6.49 9.96
CA ILE A 155 -16.05 -5.48 9.00
C ILE A 155 -17.39 -4.88 9.44
N GLU A 156 -18.32 -5.69 9.95
CA GLU A 156 -19.61 -5.22 10.47
C GLU A 156 -19.42 -4.31 11.69
N GLU A 157 -18.49 -4.64 12.58
CA GLU A 157 -18.13 -3.82 13.74
C GLU A 157 -17.54 -2.48 13.32
N LEU A 158 -16.62 -2.47 12.35
CA LEU A 158 -16.06 -1.25 11.75
C LEU A 158 -17.18 -0.35 11.18
N VAL A 159 -18.07 -0.92 10.37
CA VAL A 159 -19.16 -0.17 9.73
C VAL A 159 -20.13 0.40 10.76
N SER A 160 -20.52 -0.40 11.76
CA SER A 160 -21.38 0.03 12.87
C SER A 160 -20.73 1.16 13.68
N SER A 161 -19.45 1.03 14.00
CA SER A 161 -18.69 2.06 14.74
C SER A 161 -18.60 3.37 13.94
N LEU A 162 -18.34 3.28 12.63
CA LEU A 162 -18.32 4.46 11.76
C LEU A 162 -19.69 5.12 11.69
N ALA A 163 -20.77 4.36 11.54
CA ALA A 163 -22.13 4.89 11.54
C ALA A 163 -22.46 5.65 12.84
N GLN A 164 -22.04 5.14 14.00
CA GLN A 164 -22.20 5.81 15.28
C GLN A 164 -21.39 7.12 15.36
N LEU A 165 -20.11 7.07 14.95
CA LEU A 165 -19.23 8.23 14.95
C LEU A 165 -19.72 9.35 14.02
N LEU A 166 -20.31 9.01 12.88
CA LEU A 166 -20.84 9.98 11.93
C LEU A 166 -22.11 10.65 12.41
N ASN A 167 -22.92 9.97 13.22
CA ASN A 167 -24.16 10.51 13.80
C ASN A 167 -23.95 11.30 15.09
N GLN A 168 -22.75 11.35 15.66
CA GLN A 168 -22.42 12.19 16.81
C GLN A 168 -22.24 13.65 16.34
N PRO A 169 -22.72 14.62 17.09
CA PRO A 169 -22.55 16.05 16.78
C PRO A 169 -21.08 16.49 16.82
#